data_abad16689aecd8903774b15ffec21f06
#
_entry.id   abad16689aecd8903774b15ffec21f06
#
_cell.length_a   1.000
_cell.length_b   1.000
_cell.length_c   1.000
_cell.angle_alpha   90.00
_cell.angle_beta   90.00
_cell.angle_gamma   90.00
#
_symmetry.space_group_name_H-M   'P 1'
#
loop_
_entity.id
_entity.type
_entity.pdbx_description
1 polymer ?
#
loop_
_entity_poly.entity_id
_entity_poly.type
_entity_poly.pdbx_seq_one_letter_code
_entity_poly.pdbx_strand_id
1 'polypeptide(L)'
;MKDKLTMLMILDGFGDNQNKDGNAIKLAKTPNIDKLMKKYPNTDIYTSGLAVGLPEGQMGNSEVGHTNIGAGRIVYQELTRITKSIEDGDFFTNPEFIAAIENCKKYNSKLHILGLLSDGG
;
A
#
# COMPACT_ATOMS: atom_id res chain seq x y z
N MET A 1 12.32 4.50 36.78
CA MET A 1 12.71 5.14 35.48
C MET A 1 11.57 6.07 35.11
N LYS A 2 11.82 7.35 34.76
CA LYS A 2 10.75 8.20 34.22
C LYS A 2 10.37 7.62 32.87
N ASP A 3 9.09 7.27 32.70
CA ASP A 3 8.57 6.80 31.42
C ASP A 3 8.84 7.86 30.36
N LYS A 4 9.55 7.48 29.30
CA LYS A 4 9.81 8.39 28.18
C LYS A 4 8.56 8.42 27.30
N LEU A 5 7.97 9.58 27.17
CA LEU A 5 6.86 9.80 26.26
C LEU A 5 7.37 9.71 24.81
N THR A 6 6.72 8.89 24.01
CA THR A 6 6.92 8.85 22.55
C THR A 6 5.65 9.38 21.88
N MET A 7 5.83 10.29 20.93
CA MET A 7 4.73 10.86 20.14
C MET A 7 4.99 10.60 18.66
N LEU A 8 4.01 10.02 17.97
CA LEU A 8 3.97 9.98 16.51
C LEU A 8 3.03 11.10 16.03
N MET A 9 3.57 12.02 15.22
CA MET A 9 2.78 13.08 14.61
C MET A 9 2.70 12.84 13.10
N ILE A 10 1.51 12.60 12.59
CA ILE A 10 1.25 12.40 11.17
C ILE A 10 0.65 13.67 10.58
N LEU A 11 1.34 14.27 9.61
CA LEU A 11 0.85 15.41 8.84
C LEU A 11 0.33 14.88 7.50
N ASP A 12 -0.92 14.42 7.51
CA ASP A 12 -1.56 13.82 6.35
C ASP A 12 -1.63 14.82 5.19
N GLY A 13 -1.25 14.39 3.98
CA GLY A 13 -1.17 15.25 2.80
C GLY A 13 0.05 16.16 2.73
N PHE A 14 0.98 16.09 3.71
CA PHE A 14 2.21 16.86 3.69
C PHE A 14 3.25 16.20 2.79
N GLY A 15 3.21 16.54 1.47
CA GLY A 15 4.15 16.02 0.49
C GLY A 15 5.40 16.89 0.33
N ASP A 16 6.47 16.32 -0.19
CA ASP A 16 7.66 17.08 -0.59
C ASP A 16 7.67 17.28 -2.11
N ASN A 17 7.41 18.52 -2.52
CA ASN A 17 7.49 18.97 -3.90
C ASN A 17 8.30 20.28 -3.95
N GLN A 18 9.31 20.34 -4.79
CA GLN A 18 10.20 21.49 -4.90
C GLN A 18 9.58 22.67 -5.69
N ASN A 19 8.53 22.40 -6.47
CA ASN A 19 7.79 23.48 -7.14
C ASN A 19 7.06 24.35 -6.12
N LYS A 20 7.15 25.67 -6.28
CA LYS A 20 6.48 26.65 -5.43
C LYS A 20 5.10 27.04 -5.93
N ASP A 21 4.82 26.85 -7.20
CA ASP A 21 3.54 27.21 -7.78
C ASP A 21 2.43 26.32 -7.24
N GLY A 22 1.41 26.93 -6.63
CA GLY A 22 0.33 26.23 -5.96
C GLY A 22 0.72 25.42 -4.71
N ASN A 23 1.95 25.55 -4.21
CA ASN A 23 2.47 24.76 -3.09
C ASN A 23 2.41 25.56 -1.77
N ALA A 24 1.33 25.39 -1.04
CA ALA A 24 1.12 26.07 0.24
C ALA A 24 2.21 25.74 1.28
N ILE A 25 2.77 24.54 1.29
CA ILE A 25 3.82 24.11 2.22
C ILE A 25 5.10 24.90 1.95
N LYS A 26 5.53 25.02 0.69
CA LYS A 26 6.75 25.77 0.31
C LYS A 26 6.59 27.29 0.44
N LEU A 27 5.36 27.80 0.41
CA LEU A 27 5.07 29.23 0.57
C LEU A 27 4.85 29.63 2.03
N ALA A 28 4.54 28.68 2.90
CA ALA A 28 4.32 28.94 4.32
C ALA A 28 5.61 29.26 5.06
N LYS A 29 5.49 30.06 6.12
CA LYS A 29 6.59 30.27 7.07
C LYS A 29 6.57 29.18 8.11
N THR A 30 7.49 28.22 8.01
CA THR A 30 7.54 27.00 8.85
C THR A 30 8.84 26.91 9.67
N PRO A 31 9.22 27.92 10.47
CA PRO A 31 10.54 27.99 11.10
C PRO A 31 10.83 26.82 12.05
N ASN A 32 9.82 26.25 12.68
CA ASN A 32 9.99 25.11 13.58
C ASN A 32 10.22 23.80 12.82
N ILE A 33 9.45 23.55 11.76
CA ILE A 33 9.63 22.38 10.89
C ILE A 33 10.99 22.47 10.19
N ASP A 34 11.34 23.63 9.64
CA ASP A 34 12.62 23.86 8.98
C ASP A 34 13.80 23.59 9.92
N LYS A 35 13.68 24.00 11.20
CA LYS A 35 14.69 23.75 12.23
C LYS A 35 14.80 22.24 12.56
N LEU A 36 13.66 21.54 12.66
CA LEU A 36 13.63 20.10 12.93
C LEU A 36 14.29 19.32 11.79
N MET A 37 13.92 19.62 10.54
CA MET A 37 14.46 18.99 9.34
C MET A 37 15.97 19.19 9.20
N LYS A 38 16.50 20.34 9.62
CA LYS A 38 17.95 20.61 9.60
C LYS A 38 18.71 19.95 10.76
N LYS A 39 18.07 19.76 11.91
CA LYS A 39 18.75 19.34 13.15
C LYS A 39 18.72 17.83 13.36
N TYR A 40 17.69 17.16 12.91
CA TYR A 40 17.46 15.74 13.20
C TYR A 40 17.51 14.90 11.93
N PRO A 41 17.82 13.61 12.03
CA PRO A 41 17.75 12.68 10.89
C PRO A 41 16.35 12.69 10.28
N ASN A 42 16.30 12.72 8.95
CA ASN A 42 15.07 12.65 8.18
C ASN A 42 15.29 11.86 6.90
N THR A 43 14.21 11.33 6.33
CA THR A 43 14.21 10.61 5.08
C THR A 43 12.84 10.73 4.43
N ASP A 44 12.82 10.61 3.11
CA ASP A 44 11.57 10.55 2.35
C ASP A 44 11.08 9.11 2.28
N ILE A 45 9.77 8.96 2.23
CA ILE A 45 9.09 7.69 2.01
C ILE A 45 8.15 7.80 0.81
N TYR A 46 8.00 6.68 0.10
CA TYR A 46 7.02 6.60 -0.98
C TYR A 46 5.61 6.51 -0.41
N THR A 47 4.65 7.15 -1.10
CA THR A 47 3.24 7.21 -0.67
C THR A 47 2.28 6.67 -1.72
N SER A 48 2.78 6.05 -2.80
CA SER A 48 1.97 5.55 -3.92
C SER A 48 2.50 4.23 -4.47
N GLY A 49 1.71 3.57 -5.28
CA GLY A 49 2.07 2.34 -5.99
C GLY A 49 2.43 1.18 -5.07
N LEU A 50 3.29 0.31 -5.54
CA LEU A 50 3.69 -0.93 -4.84
C LEU A 50 4.33 -0.67 -3.47
N ALA A 51 4.97 0.48 -3.29
CA ALA A 51 5.59 0.84 -2.01
C ALA A 51 4.58 0.99 -0.86
N VAL A 52 3.29 1.15 -1.17
CA VAL A 52 2.20 1.21 -0.21
C VAL A 52 1.15 0.11 -0.40
N GLY A 53 1.42 -0.87 -1.26
CA GLY A 53 0.55 -2.01 -1.49
C GLY A 53 -0.56 -1.79 -2.52
N LEU A 54 -0.45 -0.75 -3.34
CA LEU A 54 -1.35 -0.43 -4.45
C LEU A 54 -0.73 -0.87 -5.79
N PRO A 55 -1.53 -0.99 -6.86
CA PRO A 55 -1.01 -1.18 -8.21
C PRO A 55 0.00 -0.10 -8.61
N GLU A 56 0.92 -0.43 -9.49
CA GLU A 56 1.91 0.52 -10.00
C GLU A 56 1.22 1.75 -10.61
N GLY A 57 1.78 2.93 -10.33
CA GLY A 57 1.22 4.21 -10.81
C GLY A 57 -0.04 4.70 -10.09
N GLN A 58 -0.62 3.92 -9.21
CA GLN A 58 -1.79 4.35 -8.44
C GLN A 58 -1.37 5.26 -7.28
N MET A 59 -2.00 6.44 -7.21
CA MET A 59 -1.80 7.40 -6.13
C MET A 59 -2.27 6.82 -4.80
N GLY A 60 -1.47 6.99 -3.74
CA GLY A 60 -1.83 6.59 -2.39
C GLY A 60 -2.97 7.42 -1.80
N ASN A 61 -3.45 6.94 -0.65
CA ASN A 61 -4.47 7.63 0.14
C ASN A 61 -4.21 7.42 1.64
N SER A 62 -4.95 8.14 2.46
CA SER A 62 -4.79 8.11 3.92
C SER A 62 -5.04 6.72 4.52
N GLU A 63 -6.05 5.99 4.03
CA GLU A 63 -6.39 4.66 4.54
C GLU A 63 -5.22 3.68 4.38
N VAL A 64 -4.67 3.61 3.17
CA VAL A 64 -3.53 2.74 2.87
C VAL A 64 -2.28 3.15 3.64
N GLY A 65 -1.99 4.45 3.71
CA GLY A 65 -0.84 4.97 4.44
C GLY A 65 -0.91 4.64 5.94
N HIS A 66 -2.04 4.91 6.59
CA HIS A 66 -2.22 4.62 8.02
C HIS A 66 -2.22 3.11 8.29
N THR A 67 -2.78 2.30 7.39
CA THR A 67 -2.72 0.83 7.50
C THR A 67 -1.27 0.34 7.52
N ASN A 68 -0.42 0.83 6.61
CA ASN A 68 0.99 0.45 6.54
C ASN A 68 1.77 0.92 7.78
N ILE A 69 1.52 2.13 8.27
CA ILE A 69 2.12 2.65 9.50
C ILE A 69 1.74 1.77 10.70
N GLY A 70 0.45 1.44 10.83
CA GLY A 70 -0.06 0.60 11.92
C GLY A 70 0.45 -0.83 11.86
N ALA A 71 0.58 -1.39 10.67
CA ALA A 71 1.08 -2.76 10.45
C ALA A 71 2.61 -2.87 10.56
N GLY A 72 3.34 -1.76 10.43
CA GLY A 72 4.82 -1.75 10.37
C GLY A 72 5.39 -2.47 9.14
N ARG A 73 4.60 -2.65 8.10
CA ARG A 73 4.96 -3.31 6.84
C ARG A 73 4.03 -2.86 5.71
N ILE A 74 4.42 -3.15 4.47
CA ILE A 74 3.53 -2.97 3.32
C ILE A 74 2.38 -4.00 3.42
N VAL A 75 1.14 -3.49 3.38
CA VAL A 75 -0.08 -4.29 3.31
C VAL A 75 -0.62 -4.19 1.89
N TYR A 76 -0.41 -5.23 1.10
CA TYR A 76 -0.94 -5.26 -0.27
C TYR A 76 -2.47 -5.28 -0.26
N GLN A 77 -3.07 -4.36 -1.01
CA GLN A 77 -4.50 -4.36 -1.27
C GLN A 77 -4.87 -5.58 -2.13
N GLU A 78 -6.15 -5.99 -2.09
CA GLU A 78 -6.58 -7.26 -2.69
C GLU A 78 -6.18 -7.41 -4.16
N LEU A 79 -6.39 -6.39 -4.99
CA LEU A 79 -6.00 -6.41 -6.39
C LEU A 79 -4.49 -6.64 -6.57
N THR A 80 -3.67 -5.86 -5.86
CA THR A 80 -2.21 -6.00 -5.91
C THR A 80 -1.75 -7.36 -5.38
N ARG A 81 -2.38 -7.86 -4.32
CA ARG A 81 -2.09 -9.17 -3.72
C ARG A 81 -2.37 -10.29 -4.70
N ILE A 82 -3.51 -10.25 -5.41
CA ILE A 82 -3.88 -11.26 -6.41
C ILE A 82 -2.93 -11.19 -7.61
N THR A 83 -2.68 -9.99 -8.15
CA THR A 83 -1.74 -9.78 -9.25
C THR A 83 -0.36 -10.35 -8.91
N LYS A 84 0.15 -9.99 -7.73
CA LYS A 84 1.44 -10.50 -7.26
C LYS A 84 1.46 -12.02 -7.10
N SER A 85 0.40 -12.62 -6.58
CA SER A 85 0.27 -14.08 -6.45
C SER A 85 0.29 -14.79 -7.81
N ILE A 86 -0.27 -14.17 -8.85
CA ILE A 86 -0.21 -14.67 -10.22
C ILE A 86 1.22 -14.58 -10.77
N GLU A 87 1.88 -13.43 -10.59
CA GLU A 87 3.26 -13.19 -11.03
C GLU A 87 4.27 -14.12 -10.36
N ASP A 88 4.13 -14.32 -9.05
CA ASP A 88 4.98 -15.19 -8.23
C ASP A 88 4.67 -16.70 -8.46
N GLY A 89 3.54 -17.03 -9.09
CA GLY A 89 3.10 -18.40 -9.37
C GLY A 89 2.27 -19.07 -8.25
N ASP A 90 2.16 -18.45 -7.09
CA ASP A 90 1.44 -18.99 -5.93
C ASP A 90 -0.06 -19.20 -6.19
N PHE A 91 -0.63 -18.35 -7.05
CA PHE A 91 -2.03 -18.47 -7.47
C PHE A 91 -2.34 -19.84 -8.05
N PHE A 92 -1.42 -20.39 -8.86
CA PHE A 92 -1.61 -21.65 -9.57
C PHE A 92 -1.38 -22.88 -8.68
N THR A 93 -0.79 -22.68 -7.52
CA THR A 93 -0.54 -23.73 -6.52
C THR A 93 -1.46 -23.62 -5.31
N ASN A 94 -2.47 -22.74 -5.36
CA ASN A 94 -3.43 -22.56 -4.28
C ASN A 94 -4.19 -23.85 -4.00
N PRO A 95 -4.12 -24.40 -2.77
CA PRO A 95 -4.68 -25.69 -2.44
C PRO A 95 -6.20 -25.78 -2.62
N GLU A 96 -6.92 -24.67 -2.43
CA GLU A 96 -8.38 -24.64 -2.58
C GLU A 96 -8.78 -24.76 -4.06
N PHE A 97 -8.02 -24.12 -4.96
CA PHE A 97 -8.26 -24.25 -6.41
C PHE A 97 -7.94 -25.67 -6.89
N ILE A 98 -6.82 -26.21 -6.42
CA ILE A 98 -6.43 -27.60 -6.74
C ILE A 98 -7.48 -28.59 -6.24
N ALA A 99 -7.93 -28.44 -5.00
CA ALA A 99 -8.97 -29.30 -4.43
C ALA A 99 -10.28 -29.27 -5.24
N ALA A 100 -10.71 -28.07 -5.67
CA ALA A 100 -11.89 -27.91 -6.52
C ALA A 100 -11.72 -28.63 -7.87
N ILE A 101 -10.57 -28.47 -8.50
CA ILE A 101 -10.24 -29.12 -9.79
C ILE A 101 -10.21 -30.63 -9.63
N GLU A 102 -9.55 -31.16 -8.62
CA GLU A 102 -9.47 -32.61 -8.35
C GLU A 102 -10.83 -33.22 -8.04
N ASN A 103 -11.70 -32.48 -7.32
CA ASN A 103 -13.08 -32.88 -7.11
C ASN A 103 -13.84 -33.04 -8.44
N CYS A 104 -13.69 -32.07 -9.34
CA CYS A 104 -14.31 -32.12 -10.66
C CYS A 104 -13.79 -33.30 -11.49
N LYS A 105 -12.49 -33.59 -11.47
CA LYS A 105 -11.89 -34.73 -12.14
C LYS A 105 -12.42 -36.05 -11.57
N LYS A 106 -12.46 -36.17 -10.24
CA LYS A 106 -12.92 -37.39 -9.54
C LYS A 106 -14.35 -37.76 -9.89
N TYR A 107 -15.23 -36.77 -10.01
CA TYR A 107 -16.67 -37.02 -10.26
C TYR A 107 -17.09 -36.76 -11.71
N ASN A 108 -16.14 -36.51 -12.61
CA ASN A 108 -16.39 -36.12 -14.01
C ASN A 108 -17.42 -35.01 -14.13
N SER A 109 -17.28 -33.99 -13.28
CA SER A 109 -18.19 -32.86 -13.19
C SER A 109 -17.54 -31.58 -13.73
N LYS A 110 -18.29 -30.47 -13.74
CA LYS A 110 -17.83 -29.16 -14.22
C LYS A 110 -17.53 -28.23 -13.05
N LEU A 111 -16.49 -27.42 -13.19
CA LEU A 111 -16.24 -26.27 -12.32
C LEU A 111 -16.96 -25.05 -12.90
N HIS A 112 -17.89 -24.49 -12.14
CA HIS A 112 -18.59 -23.26 -12.50
C HIS A 112 -17.90 -22.08 -11.83
N ILE A 113 -17.47 -21.09 -12.63
CA ILE A 113 -16.83 -19.85 -12.17
C ILE A 113 -17.82 -18.73 -12.40
N LEU A 114 -18.10 -17.96 -11.34
CA LEU A 114 -18.99 -16.79 -11.35
C LEU A 114 -18.15 -15.57 -11.00
N GLY A 115 -18.32 -14.50 -11.77
CA GLY A 115 -17.60 -13.25 -11.56
C GLY A 115 -17.87 -12.25 -12.65
N LEU A 116 -17.28 -11.08 -12.51
CA LEU A 116 -17.27 -10.05 -13.56
C LEU A 116 -16.14 -10.37 -14.55
N LEU A 117 -16.48 -10.61 -15.81
CA LEU A 117 -15.51 -10.73 -16.89
C LEU A 117 -15.21 -9.33 -17.43
N SER A 118 -14.13 -8.72 -16.94
CA SER A 118 -13.73 -7.34 -17.24
C SER A 118 -12.22 -7.23 -17.26
N ASP A 119 -11.71 -6.30 -18.07
CA ASP A 119 -10.31 -5.88 -18.13
C ASP A 119 -10.01 -4.68 -17.21
N GLY A 120 -11.02 -4.17 -16.49
CA GLY A 120 -10.88 -3.17 -15.46
C GLY A 120 -10.41 -3.78 -14.14
N GLY A 121 -9.31 -3.25 -13.63
CA GLY A 121 -8.71 -3.67 -12.36
C GLY A 121 -9.38 -3.07 -11.15
#